data_2ef586ab2d94a75e95c3da7cea4b2a93
#
_entry.id   2ef586ab2d94a75e95c3da7cea4b2a93
#
_cell.length_a   1.000
_cell.length_b   1.000
_cell.length_c   1.000
_cell.angle_alpha   90.00
_cell.angle_beta   90.00
_cell.angle_gamma   90.00
#
_symmetry.space_group_name_H-M   'P 1'
#
loop_
_entity.id
_entity.type
_entity.pdbx_description
1 polymer ?
#
loop_
_entity_poly.entity_id
_entity_poly.type
_entity_poly.pdbx_seq_one_letter_code
_entity_poly.pdbx_strand_id
1 'polypeptide(L)'
;AKTIEINASCPRGMESLPDFNDEATVLMSQLKSLDQTELINLMKLSEKLSSTVMNWHQKWACFNSIIEAQEAGAIPCGFAMQGAAFKFLNLSTLNSSDIQYAQSHLFIVSGLYGLLRPCDLMMPYRLEMGLRFKVDQEHNSLYSFWSKHLKEPLTDKLKENKSDIILNLASEEYSSVIKRTGINARIITCTFKEESNKGFKSISTFAKQARGAIARFAIQEKLSGEEGVKKLMSFNNLDYHYNTELSEPNNMVFTRSLNK
;
A
#
# COMPACT_ATOMS: atom_id res chain seq x y z
N ALA A 1 1.32 -6.63 4.28
CA ALA A 1 0.05 -7.25 4.72
C ALA A 1 0.33 -8.34 5.76
N LYS A 2 -0.62 -8.56 6.69
CA LYS A 2 -0.47 -9.61 7.72
C LYS A 2 -0.76 -11.01 7.18
N THR A 3 -1.42 -11.12 6.04
CA THR A 3 -1.79 -12.39 5.38
C THR A 3 -1.46 -12.26 3.90
N ILE A 4 -0.84 -13.29 3.34
CA ILE A 4 -0.36 -13.35 1.96
C ILE A 4 -0.88 -14.62 1.32
N GLU A 5 -1.40 -14.51 0.09
CA GLU A 5 -1.78 -15.63 -0.78
C GLU A 5 -0.57 -16.06 -1.61
N ILE A 6 -0.03 -17.23 -1.33
CA ILE A 6 1.23 -17.70 -1.94
C ILE A 6 1.07 -18.21 -3.39
N ASN A 7 -0.17 -18.47 -3.82
CA ASN A 7 -0.47 -18.91 -5.19
C ASN A 7 -1.04 -17.77 -6.05
N ALA A 8 -0.87 -16.53 -5.62
CA ALA A 8 -1.36 -15.38 -6.36
C ALA A 8 -0.64 -15.21 -7.69
N SER A 9 -1.37 -14.82 -8.73
CA SER A 9 -0.84 -14.50 -10.04
C SER A 9 -1.48 -13.22 -10.60
N CYS A 10 -0.73 -12.48 -11.39
CA CYS A 10 -1.23 -11.38 -12.21
C CYS A 10 -1.40 -11.82 -13.67
N PRO A 11 -2.01 -11.03 -14.55
CA PRO A 11 -2.07 -11.35 -15.96
C PRO A 11 -0.67 -11.58 -16.55
N ARG A 12 -0.53 -12.62 -17.34
CA ARG A 12 0.75 -13.06 -17.91
C ARG A 12 1.43 -11.94 -18.71
N GLY A 13 2.72 -11.74 -18.45
CA GLY A 13 3.55 -10.72 -19.11
C GLY A 13 3.43 -9.33 -18.51
N MET A 14 2.71 -9.17 -17.40
CA MET A 14 2.61 -7.91 -16.64
C MET A 14 3.51 -7.90 -15.39
N GLU A 15 4.18 -9.00 -15.11
CA GLU A 15 5.11 -9.11 -13.99
C GLU A 15 6.22 -8.08 -14.11
N SER A 16 6.62 -7.51 -12.98
CA SER A 16 7.72 -6.55 -12.85
C SER A 16 8.51 -6.79 -11.57
N LEU A 17 9.69 -6.22 -11.49
CA LEU A 17 10.48 -6.24 -10.27
C LEU A 17 10.24 -4.97 -9.46
N PRO A 18 10.32 -5.05 -8.13
CA PRO A 18 10.31 -3.86 -7.27
C PRO A 18 11.46 -2.91 -7.60
N ASP A 19 11.19 -1.61 -7.61
CA ASP A 19 12.19 -0.58 -7.95
C ASP A 19 13.26 -0.42 -6.84
N PHE A 20 12.99 -0.86 -5.60
CA PHE A 20 13.85 -0.66 -4.41
C PHE A 20 14.40 -1.98 -3.85
N ASN A 21 14.86 -2.87 -4.72
CA ASN A 21 15.40 -4.17 -4.32
C ASN A 21 16.69 -4.06 -3.49
N ASP A 22 17.55 -3.08 -3.79
CA ASP A 22 18.81 -2.87 -3.06
C ASP A 22 18.52 -2.38 -1.63
N GLU A 23 17.63 -1.41 -1.46
CA GLU A 23 17.18 -0.93 -0.15
C GLU A 23 16.47 -2.04 0.64
N ALA A 24 15.65 -2.84 -0.02
CA ALA A 24 15.00 -3.99 0.60
C ALA A 24 16.03 -5.03 1.08
N THR A 25 17.13 -5.21 0.34
CA THR A 25 18.23 -6.11 0.73
C THR A 25 18.93 -5.62 2.00
N VAL A 26 19.18 -4.31 2.12
CA VAL A 26 19.75 -3.71 3.33
C VAL A 26 18.86 -3.97 4.53
N LEU A 27 17.55 -3.70 4.41
CA LEU A 27 16.59 -3.91 5.50
C LEU A 27 16.45 -5.40 5.85
N MET A 28 16.40 -6.27 4.85
CA MET A 28 16.23 -7.70 5.05
C MET A 28 17.48 -8.34 5.68
N SER A 29 18.68 -7.87 5.35
CA SER A 29 19.90 -8.38 5.99
C SER A 29 19.87 -8.18 7.51
N GLN A 30 19.37 -7.03 7.98
CA GLN A 30 19.21 -6.78 9.42
C GLN A 30 18.08 -7.64 10.02
N LEU A 31 16.96 -7.81 9.32
CA LEU A 31 15.86 -8.67 9.80
C LEU A 31 16.29 -10.12 9.92
N LYS A 32 17.17 -10.62 9.03
CA LYS A 32 17.74 -11.98 9.10
C LYS A 32 18.70 -12.17 10.25
N SER A 33 19.33 -11.10 10.75
CA SER A 33 20.26 -11.19 11.91
C SER A 33 19.54 -11.28 13.25
N LEU A 34 18.22 -10.95 13.30
CA LEU A 34 17.44 -11.05 14.53
C LEU A 34 17.12 -12.50 14.86
N ASP A 35 17.27 -12.85 16.14
CA ASP A 35 16.76 -14.09 16.66
C ASP A 35 15.23 -14.06 16.85
N GLN A 36 14.64 -15.21 17.21
CA GLN A 36 13.19 -15.31 17.36
C GLN A 36 12.65 -14.41 18.46
N THR A 37 13.37 -14.28 19.57
CA THR A 37 12.97 -13.45 20.71
C THR A 37 13.01 -11.96 20.35
N GLU A 38 14.05 -11.53 19.67
CA GLU A 38 14.18 -10.17 19.18
C GLU A 38 13.07 -9.83 18.18
N LEU A 39 12.76 -10.76 17.26
CA LEU A 39 11.68 -10.59 16.27
C LEU A 39 10.30 -10.50 16.94
N ILE A 40 10.03 -11.36 17.96
CA ILE A 40 8.80 -11.29 18.76
C ILE A 40 8.66 -9.92 19.43
N ASN A 41 9.73 -9.45 20.07
CA ASN A 41 9.73 -8.16 20.77
C ASN A 41 9.54 -6.98 19.82
N LEU A 42 10.25 -6.97 18.68
CA LEU A 42 10.16 -5.92 17.69
C LEU A 42 8.75 -5.80 17.09
N MET A 43 8.17 -6.93 16.67
CA MET A 43 6.93 -6.95 15.89
C MET A 43 5.70 -7.36 16.72
N LYS A 44 5.87 -7.61 18.02
CA LYS A 44 4.83 -8.07 18.97
C LYS A 44 4.07 -9.29 18.41
N LEU A 45 4.82 -10.33 18.07
CA LEU A 45 4.30 -11.55 17.47
C LEU A 45 3.99 -12.61 18.53
N SER A 46 3.09 -13.55 18.20
CA SER A 46 3.03 -14.84 18.89
C SER A 46 4.19 -15.74 18.43
N GLU A 47 4.58 -16.73 19.22
CA GLU A 47 5.63 -17.69 18.87
C GLU A 47 5.36 -18.38 17.51
N LYS A 48 4.14 -18.85 17.30
CA LYS A 48 3.74 -19.49 16.04
C LYS A 48 3.93 -18.56 14.85
N LEU A 49 3.55 -17.28 14.98
CA LEU A 49 3.69 -16.32 13.88
C LEU A 49 5.14 -15.91 13.68
N SER A 50 5.95 -15.81 14.75
CA SER A 50 7.37 -15.47 14.63
C SER A 50 8.14 -16.55 13.85
N SER A 51 7.87 -17.84 14.10
CA SER A 51 8.47 -18.93 13.33
C SER A 51 8.14 -18.85 11.84
N THR A 52 6.90 -18.48 11.49
CA THR A 52 6.49 -18.27 10.10
C THR A 52 7.24 -17.09 9.48
N VAL A 53 7.31 -15.96 10.19
CA VAL A 53 7.98 -14.73 9.69
C VAL A 53 9.49 -14.97 9.56
N MET A 54 10.13 -15.65 10.51
CA MET A 54 11.55 -16.03 10.38
C MET A 54 11.80 -16.89 9.13
N ASN A 55 10.95 -17.89 8.88
CA ASN A 55 11.09 -18.73 7.69
C ASN A 55 10.93 -17.90 6.39
N TRP A 56 10.01 -16.93 6.35
CA TRP A 56 9.91 -15.99 5.21
C TRP A 56 11.18 -15.16 5.04
N HIS A 57 11.69 -14.56 6.12
CA HIS A 57 12.89 -13.74 6.07
C HIS A 57 14.11 -14.56 5.64
N GLN A 58 14.31 -15.76 6.17
CA GLN A 58 15.44 -16.62 5.78
C GLN A 58 15.40 -17.02 4.30
N LYS A 59 14.20 -17.28 3.76
CA LYS A 59 14.00 -17.63 2.35
C LYS A 59 14.01 -16.43 1.40
N TRP A 60 13.92 -15.22 1.94
CA TRP A 60 13.88 -14.02 1.13
C TRP A 60 15.17 -13.86 0.31
N ALA A 61 15.02 -13.52 -0.96
CA ALA A 61 16.12 -13.25 -1.89
C ALA A 61 15.83 -11.97 -2.69
N CYS A 62 16.88 -11.33 -3.16
CA CYS A 62 16.83 -10.27 -4.16
C CYS A 62 16.96 -10.88 -5.55
N PHE A 63 16.37 -10.28 -6.55
CA PHE A 63 16.35 -10.79 -7.93
C PHE A 63 16.73 -9.70 -8.91
N ASN A 64 17.46 -10.10 -9.97
CA ASN A 64 17.82 -9.22 -11.07
C ASN A 64 16.96 -9.46 -12.33
N SER A 65 16.15 -10.51 -12.33
CA SER A 65 15.26 -10.84 -13.45
C SER A 65 13.92 -11.42 -12.97
N ILE A 66 12.89 -11.30 -13.82
CA ILE A 66 11.57 -11.90 -13.60
C ILE A 66 11.68 -13.43 -13.46
N ILE A 67 12.55 -14.06 -14.25
CA ILE A 67 12.74 -15.52 -14.23
C ILE A 67 13.28 -15.95 -12.88
N GLU A 68 14.35 -15.33 -12.38
CA GLU A 68 14.90 -15.62 -11.04
C GLU A 68 13.86 -15.42 -9.94
N ALA A 69 13.09 -14.33 -10.02
CA ALA A 69 12.02 -14.06 -9.05
C ALA A 69 10.97 -15.17 -9.03
N GLN A 70 10.53 -15.62 -10.22
CA GLN A 70 9.53 -16.69 -10.36
C GLN A 70 10.07 -18.04 -9.87
N GLU A 71 11.30 -18.39 -10.20
CA GLU A 71 11.96 -19.62 -9.73
C GLU A 71 12.12 -19.65 -8.20
N ALA A 72 12.36 -18.50 -7.58
CA ALA A 72 12.43 -18.38 -6.13
C ALA A 72 11.06 -18.35 -5.44
N GLY A 73 9.95 -18.34 -6.20
CA GLY A 73 8.60 -18.31 -5.68
C GLY A 73 8.12 -16.93 -5.25
N ALA A 74 8.67 -15.85 -5.85
CA ALA A 74 8.15 -14.50 -5.67
C ALA A 74 6.74 -14.37 -6.30
N ILE A 75 5.91 -13.53 -5.71
CA ILE A 75 4.48 -13.41 -6.02
C ILE A 75 4.09 -11.96 -6.28
N PRO A 76 3.15 -11.67 -7.20
CA PRO A 76 2.73 -10.31 -7.49
C PRO A 76 2.00 -9.69 -6.30
N CYS A 77 2.56 -8.60 -5.76
CA CYS A 77 2.22 -8.07 -4.44
C CYS A 77 0.74 -7.67 -4.31
N GLY A 78 0.17 -7.00 -5.30
CA GLY A 78 -1.22 -6.53 -5.27
C GLY A 78 -2.24 -7.66 -5.25
N PHE A 79 -1.90 -8.79 -5.83
CA PHE A 79 -2.73 -10.01 -5.86
C PHE A 79 -2.51 -10.90 -4.64
N ALA A 80 -1.31 -10.87 -4.08
CA ALA A 80 -0.94 -11.69 -2.93
C ALA A 80 -1.43 -11.13 -1.59
N MET A 81 -1.54 -9.81 -1.44
CA MET A 81 -1.92 -9.18 -0.18
C MET A 81 -3.40 -9.38 0.14
N GLN A 82 -3.72 -9.96 1.32
CA GLN A 82 -5.07 -10.35 1.74
C GLN A 82 -5.68 -9.44 2.83
N GLY A 83 -5.13 -8.24 3.04
CA GLY A 83 -5.73 -7.27 3.95
C GLY A 83 -7.10 -6.76 3.47
N ALA A 84 -7.94 -6.24 4.37
CA ALA A 84 -9.30 -5.82 4.04
C ALA A 84 -9.36 -4.84 2.84
N ALA A 85 -8.42 -3.90 2.72
CA ALA A 85 -8.36 -2.99 1.57
C ALA A 85 -8.11 -3.76 0.25
N PHE A 86 -7.18 -4.72 0.25
CA PHE A 86 -6.87 -5.51 -0.96
C PHE A 86 -8.01 -6.43 -1.37
N LYS A 87 -8.76 -7.00 -0.42
CA LYS A 87 -9.96 -7.78 -0.71
C LYS A 87 -11.05 -6.96 -1.40
N PHE A 88 -11.21 -5.70 -1.02
CA PHE A 88 -12.20 -4.80 -1.63
C PHE A 88 -11.67 -4.12 -2.92
N LEU A 89 -10.37 -3.96 -3.07
CA LEU A 89 -9.73 -3.62 -4.34
C LEU A 89 -9.91 -4.75 -5.37
N ASN A 90 -9.71 -6.00 -4.95
CA ASN A 90 -9.96 -7.23 -5.69
C ASN A 90 -9.43 -7.19 -7.13
N LEU A 91 -8.11 -7.00 -7.28
CA LEU A 91 -7.44 -6.88 -8.58
C LEU A 91 -7.69 -8.05 -9.50
N SER A 92 -7.83 -9.28 -8.97
CA SER A 92 -8.03 -10.50 -9.77
C SER A 92 -9.33 -10.51 -10.60
N THR A 93 -10.27 -9.62 -10.30
CA THR A 93 -11.54 -9.49 -11.04
C THR A 93 -11.56 -8.28 -11.98
N LEU A 94 -10.46 -7.55 -12.11
CA LEU A 94 -10.30 -6.47 -13.07
C LEU A 94 -9.84 -7.00 -14.43
N ASN A 95 -10.21 -6.31 -15.50
CA ASN A 95 -9.74 -6.66 -16.84
C ASN A 95 -8.29 -6.21 -17.06
N SER A 96 -7.65 -6.67 -18.13
CA SER A 96 -6.24 -6.36 -18.43
C SER A 96 -5.97 -4.87 -18.58
N SER A 97 -6.89 -4.09 -19.16
CA SER A 97 -6.74 -2.63 -19.29
C SER A 97 -6.76 -1.93 -17.92
N ASP A 98 -7.59 -2.42 -16.98
CA ASP A 98 -7.63 -1.89 -15.63
C ASP A 98 -6.35 -2.23 -14.86
N ILE A 99 -5.84 -3.46 -15.02
CA ILE A 99 -4.57 -3.85 -14.38
C ILE A 99 -3.41 -3.04 -14.95
N GLN A 100 -3.37 -2.79 -16.26
CA GLN A 100 -2.36 -1.95 -16.88
C GLN A 100 -2.40 -0.52 -16.34
N TYR A 101 -3.60 0.05 -16.19
CA TYR A 101 -3.78 1.36 -15.56
C TYR A 101 -3.32 1.32 -14.10
N ALA A 102 -3.71 0.31 -13.33
CA ALA A 102 -3.29 0.15 -11.95
C ALA A 102 -1.76 0.04 -11.82
N GLN A 103 -1.09 -0.66 -12.74
CA GLN A 103 0.36 -0.84 -12.75
C GLN A 103 1.13 0.49 -12.88
N SER A 104 0.56 1.49 -13.53
CA SER A 104 1.15 2.83 -13.70
C SER A 104 0.68 3.87 -12.68
N HIS A 105 -0.46 3.65 -11.99
CA HIS A 105 -1.08 4.68 -11.15
C HIS A 105 -1.26 4.26 -9.69
N LEU A 106 -1.29 2.96 -9.38
CA LEU A 106 -1.45 2.47 -8.01
C LEU A 106 -0.10 2.09 -7.41
N PHE A 107 0.24 2.75 -6.29
CA PHE A 107 1.43 2.43 -5.51
C PHE A 107 1.05 1.93 -4.13
N ILE A 108 1.63 0.80 -3.74
CA ILE A 108 1.44 0.14 -2.45
C ILE A 108 2.64 0.48 -1.58
N VAL A 109 2.42 1.25 -0.51
CA VAL A 109 3.50 1.61 0.42
C VAL A 109 3.86 0.41 1.29
N SER A 110 5.14 0.06 1.31
CA SER A 110 5.71 -1.12 1.95
C SER A 110 6.81 -0.74 2.94
N GLY A 111 6.85 -1.38 4.11
CA GLY A 111 7.95 -1.20 5.06
C GLY A 111 9.28 -1.78 4.55
N LEU A 112 9.24 -2.84 3.75
CA LEU A 112 10.43 -3.50 3.21
C LEU A 112 10.84 -2.96 1.83
N TYR A 113 9.88 -2.76 0.93
CA TYR A 113 10.14 -2.42 -0.48
C TYR A 113 9.85 -0.95 -0.82
N GLY A 114 9.56 -0.09 0.16
CA GLY A 114 9.21 1.32 -0.08
C GLY A 114 7.91 1.49 -0.85
N LEU A 115 7.96 1.42 -2.18
CA LEU A 115 6.81 1.43 -3.07
C LEU A 115 6.80 0.16 -3.93
N LEU A 116 5.61 -0.39 -4.11
CA LEU A 116 5.34 -1.53 -4.98
C LEU A 116 4.21 -1.18 -5.95
N ARG A 117 4.32 -1.65 -7.18
CA ARG A 117 3.23 -1.66 -8.16
C ARG A 117 2.47 -3.00 -8.07
N PRO A 118 1.22 -3.09 -8.51
CA PRO A 118 0.40 -4.31 -8.34
C PRO A 118 1.04 -5.63 -8.80
N CYS A 119 1.77 -5.61 -9.90
CA CYS A 119 2.40 -6.80 -10.49
C CYS A 119 3.89 -6.96 -10.11
N ASP A 120 4.42 -6.14 -9.19
CA ASP A 120 5.78 -6.32 -8.71
C ASP A 120 5.90 -7.63 -7.93
N LEU A 121 6.86 -8.45 -8.33
CA LEU A 121 7.15 -9.74 -7.71
C LEU A 121 7.88 -9.52 -6.38
N MET A 122 7.25 -9.93 -5.28
CA MET A 122 7.83 -9.83 -3.94
C MET A 122 7.93 -11.19 -3.28
N MET A 123 8.93 -11.37 -2.44
CA MET A 123 8.97 -12.48 -1.48
C MET A 123 8.07 -12.20 -0.28
N PRO A 124 7.45 -13.21 0.33
CA PRO A 124 6.73 -13.04 1.59
C PRO A 124 7.62 -12.43 2.68
N TYR A 125 7.10 -11.44 3.39
CA TYR A 125 7.80 -10.76 4.47
C TYR A 125 6.83 -10.17 5.48
N ARG A 126 7.36 -9.72 6.62
CA ARG A 126 6.65 -8.86 7.55
C ARG A 126 7.57 -7.77 8.07
N LEU A 127 7.23 -6.53 7.81
CA LEU A 127 7.85 -5.33 8.34
C LEU A 127 6.84 -4.19 8.23
N GLU A 128 6.22 -3.79 9.34
CA GLU A 128 5.30 -2.64 9.38
C GLU A 128 6.09 -1.33 9.42
N MET A 129 5.59 -0.30 8.75
CA MET A 129 6.25 1.01 8.62
C MET A 129 6.46 1.72 9.97
N GLY A 130 5.53 1.51 10.91
CA GLY A 130 5.54 2.17 12.22
C GLY A 130 6.41 1.47 13.29
N LEU A 131 7.12 0.40 12.95
CA LEU A 131 7.97 -0.29 13.90
C LEU A 131 9.17 0.58 14.33
N ARG A 132 9.60 0.42 15.60
CA ARG A 132 10.81 1.04 16.11
C ARG A 132 12.03 0.25 15.62
N PHE A 133 12.30 0.39 14.32
CA PHE A 133 13.37 -0.30 13.63
C PHE A 133 14.41 0.73 13.19
N LYS A 134 15.58 0.70 13.83
CA LYS A 134 16.72 1.53 13.46
C LYS A 134 17.42 0.88 12.27
N VAL A 135 17.50 1.59 11.14
CA VAL A 135 18.10 1.05 9.91
C VAL A 135 19.62 1.17 9.93
N ASP A 136 20.14 2.33 10.31
CA ASP A 136 21.57 2.60 10.38
C ASP A 136 21.85 3.79 11.32
N GLN A 137 23.05 4.36 11.26
CA GLN A 137 23.42 5.50 12.11
C GLN A 137 22.69 6.80 11.71
N GLU A 138 22.30 6.95 10.43
CA GLU A 138 21.60 8.13 9.90
C GLU A 138 20.07 7.97 9.98
N HIS A 139 19.55 6.74 9.95
CA HIS A 139 18.13 6.45 9.85
C HIS A 139 17.62 5.70 11.09
N ASN A 140 17.05 6.44 12.03
CA ASN A 140 16.50 5.89 13.29
C ASN A 140 15.14 5.21 13.12
N SER A 141 14.57 5.21 11.92
CA SER A 141 13.26 4.61 11.63
C SER A 141 13.09 4.33 10.13
N LEU A 142 12.15 3.46 9.78
CA LEU A 142 11.75 3.26 8.38
C LEU A 142 11.20 4.54 7.75
N TYR A 143 10.58 5.44 8.54
CA TYR A 143 10.13 6.74 8.03
C TYR A 143 11.28 7.62 7.54
N SER A 144 12.36 7.73 8.33
CA SER A 144 13.53 8.54 7.93
C SER A 144 14.27 7.92 6.76
N PHE A 145 14.35 6.60 6.70
CA PHE A 145 14.94 5.86 5.59
C PHE A 145 14.14 6.08 4.30
N TRP A 146 12.88 5.69 4.30
CA TRP A 146 12.06 5.73 3.08
C TRP A 146 11.72 7.14 2.61
N SER A 147 11.54 8.11 3.50
CA SER A 147 11.26 9.50 3.07
C SER A 147 12.38 10.11 2.22
N LYS A 148 13.63 9.68 2.43
CA LYS A 148 14.78 10.11 1.65
C LYS A 148 14.80 9.47 0.25
N HIS A 149 14.45 8.18 0.16
CA HIS A 149 14.50 7.39 -1.08
C HIS A 149 13.29 7.59 -2.00
N LEU A 150 12.13 7.95 -1.46
CA LEU A 150 10.87 7.96 -2.23
C LEU A 150 10.56 9.29 -2.93
N LYS A 151 11.23 10.40 -2.58
CA LYS A 151 10.89 11.72 -3.13
C LYS A 151 11.05 11.80 -4.64
N GLU A 152 12.22 11.48 -5.15
CA GLU A 152 12.53 11.58 -6.58
C GLU A 152 11.72 10.58 -7.41
N PRO A 153 11.66 9.28 -7.06
CA PRO A 153 10.85 8.32 -7.80
C PRO A 153 9.36 8.69 -7.86
N LEU A 154 8.79 9.19 -6.77
CA LEU A 154 7.39 9.67 -6.79
C LEU A 154 7.21 10.90 -7.67
N THR A 155 8.17 11.84 -7.65
CA THR A 155 8.13 13.02 -8.51
C THR A 155 8.18 12.64 -9.98
N ASP A 156 8.99 11.65 -10.33
CA ASP A 156 9.10 11.18 -11.72
C ASP A 156 7.83 10.43 -12.15
N LYS A 157 7.23 9.63 -11.27
CA LYS A 157 5.92 9.01 -11.56
C LYS A 157 4.80 10.03 -11.76
N LEU A 158 4.79 11.12 -11.00
CA LEU A 158 3.84 12.21 -11.23
C LEU A 158 4.04 12.87 -12.59
N LYS A 159 5.29 13.12 -13.00
CA LYS A 159 5.60 13.66 -14.33
C LYS A 159 5.17 12.70 -15.45
N GLU A 160 5.51 11.41 -15.33
CA GLU A 160 5.11 10.37 -16.30
C GLU A 160 3.59 10.33 -16.48
N ASN A 161 2.84 10.43 -15.39
CA ASN A 161 1.38 10.42 -15.37
C ASN A 161 0.77 11.82 -15.65
N LYS A 162 1.59 12.84 -15.92
CA LYS A 162 1.16 14.23 -16.13
C LYS A 162 0.19 14.73 -15.06
N SER A 163 0.50 14.43 -13.81
CA SER A 163 -0.31 14.75 -12.64
C SER A 163 0.55 15.40 -11.55
N ASP A 164 -0.07 16.28 -10.78
CA ASP A 164 0.47 16.88 -9.56
C ASP A 164 -0.34 16.44 -8.32
N ILE A 165 -1.20 15.44 -8.47
CA ILE A 165 -2.12 14.97 -7.44
C ILE A 165 -1.76 13.55 -7.00
N ILE A 166 -1.70 13.35 -5.68
CA ILE A 166 -1.61 12.03 -5.03
C ILE A 166 -2.90 11.78 -4.27
N LEU A 167 -3.66 10.76 -4.68
CA LEU A 167 -4.80 10.26 -3.92
C LEU A 167 -4.32 9.34 -2.79
N ASN A 168 -4.37 9.82 -1.56
CA ASN A 168 -3.96 9.06 -0.39
C ASN A 168 -5.09 8.17 0.13
N LEU A 169 -4.94 6.87 -0.09
CA LEU A 169 -5.83 5.82 0.43
C LEU A 169 -5.12 4.94 1.48
N ALA A 170 -3.88 5.26 1.82
CA ALA A 170 -3.13 4.56 2.85
C ALA A 170 -3.59 4.97 4.26
N SER A 171 -3.29 4.13 5.26
CA SER A 171 -3.46 4.52 6.65
C SER A 171 -2.43 5.59 7.04
N GLU A 172 -2.67 6.32 8.15
CA GLU A 172 -1.73 7.34 8.63
C GLU A 172 -0.33 6.77 8.85
N GLU A 173 -0.23 5.53 9.34
CA GLU A 173 1.04 4.83 9.49
C GLU A 173 1.85 4.82 8.18
N TYR A 174 1.22 4.50 7.05
CA TYR A 174 1.91 4.39 5.76
C TYR A 174 1.97 5.71 5.00
N SER A 175 0.92 6.55 5.06
CA SER A 175 0.93 7.84 4.36
C SER A 175 1.90 8.84 4.97
N SER A 176 2.25 8.70 6.25
CA SER A 176 3.22 9.56 6.93
C SER A 176 4.59 9.56 6.25
N VAL A 177 5.01 8.45 5.62
CA VAL A 177 6.29 8.43 4.89
C VAL A 177 6.23 9.34 3.66
N ILE A 178 5.12 9.33 2.92
CA ILE A 178 4.92 10.16 1.72
C ILE A 178 4.91 11.65 2.10
N LYS A 179 4.17 12.01 3.15
CA LYS A 179 4.16 13.40 3.67
C LYS A 179 5.57 13.89 4.05
N ARG A 180 6.39 13.00 4.64
CA ARG A 180 7.76 13.33 5.08
C ARG A 180 8.76 13.48 3.92
N THR A 181 8.45 13.02 2.71
CA THR A 181 9.31 13.24 1.53
C THR A 181 9.42 14.73 1.18
N GLY A 182 8.45 15.56 1.59
CA GLY A 182 8.34 16.95 1.14
C GLY A 182 8.11 17.06 -0.36
N ILE A 183 7.42 16.07 -0.97
CA ILE A 183 7.08 16.10 -2.39
C ILE A 183 6.19 17.29 -2.71
N ASN A 184 6.48 17.97 -3.82
CA ASN A 184 5.64 19.06 -4.31
C ASN A 184 4.47 18.51 -5.11
N ALA A 185 3.44 18.01 -4.40
CA ALA A 185 2.22 17.48 -4.98
C ALA A 185 1.05 17.78 -4.05
N ARG A 186 -0.13 17.92 -4.63
CA ARG A 186 -1.37 18.02 -3.86
C ARG A 186 -1.78 16.63 -3.37
N ILE A 187 -1.74 16.42 -2.05
CA ILE A 187 -2.13 15.13 -1.44
C ILE A 187 -3.58 15.23 -0.99
N ILE A 188 -4.46 14.47 -1.64
CA ILE A 188 -5.89 14.39 -1.29
C ILE A 188 -6.12 13.10 -0.52
N THR A 189 -6.63 13.21 0.70
CA THR A 189 -6.95 12.06 1.56
C THR A 189 -8.45 11.76 1.50
N CYS A 190 -8.82 10.48 1.37
CA CYS A 190 -10.19 10.02 1.53
C CYS A 190 -10.42 9.50 2.94
N THR A 191 -11.38 10.10 3.63
CA THR A 191 -11.80 9.74 4.98
C THR A 191 -13.20 9.13 4.94
N PHE A 192 -13.41 8.02 5.64
CA PHE A 192 -14.67 7.28 5.68
C PHE A 192 -15.22 7.28 7.11
N LYS A 193 -16.47 7.69 7.26
CA LYS A 193 -17.15 7.81 8.57
C LYS A 193 -18.54 7.19 8.54
N GLU A 194 -18.90 6.55 9.62
CA GLU A 194 -20.23 6.03 9.89
C GLU A 194 -21.02 7.06 10.71
N GLU A 195 -22.23 7.34 10.26
CA GLU A 195 -23.19 8.15 10.99
C GLU A 195 -23.88 7.33 12.07
N SER A 196 -24.01 7.89 13.25
CA SER A 196 -24.71 7.31 14.39
C SER A 196 -25.45 8.42 15.15
N ASN A 197 -26.32 8.07 16.09
CA ASN A 197 -27.02 9.02 16.97
C ASN A 197 -26.08 9.93 17.77
N LYS A 198 -24.78 9.63 17.83
CA LYS A 198 -23.72 10.40 18.49
C LYS A 198 -22.83 11.18 17.51
N GLY A 199 -23.23 11.30 16.24
CA GLY A 199 -22.47 11.94 15.17
C GLY A 199 -21.63 10.95 14.36
N PHE A 200 -20.65 11.49 13.62
CA PHE A 200 -19.80 10.75 12.68
C PHE A 200 -18.55 10.19 13.36
N LYS A 201 -18.26 8.90 13.12
CA LYS A 201 -17.02 8.24 13.58
C LYS A 201 -16.43 7.35 12.52
N SER A 202 -15.09 7.24 12.47
CA SER A 202 -14.41 6.25 11.62
C SER A 202 -14.30 4.92 12.35
N ILE A 203 -14.69 3.84 11.65
CA ILE A 203 -14.52 2.46 12.12
C ILE A 203 -13.40 1.82 11.27
N SER A 204 -12.30 1.44 11.91
CA SER A 204 -11.07 1.02 11.24
C SER A 204 -11.28 -0.08 10.18
N THR A 205 -12.11 -1.09 10.47
CA THR A 205 -12.38 -2.17 9.51
C THR A 205 -13.12 -1.66 8.29
N PHE A 206 -14.15 -0.84 8.48
CA PHE A 206 -14.95 -0.29 7.39
C PHE A 206 -14.15 0.71 6.55
N ALA A 207 -13.36 1.56 7.20
CA ALA A 207 -12.47 2.48 6.49
C ALA A 207 -11.44 1.73 5.60
N LYS A 208 -10.91 0.58 6.04
CA LYS A 208 -10.04 -0.25 5.20
C LYS A 208 -10.78 -0.82 3.99
N GLN A 209 -12.00 -1.32 4.17
CA GLN A 209 -12.84 -1.82 3.08
C GLN A 209 -13.12 -0.72 2.05
N ALA A 210 -13.56 0.44 2.52
CA ALA A 210 -13.89 1.59 1.69
C ALA A 210 -12.67 2.12 0.90
N ARG A 211 -11.47 2.13 1.50
CA ARG A 211 -10.24 2.49 0.77
C ARG A 211 -9.92 1.54 -0.37
N GLY A 212 -10.17 0.25 -0.20
CA GLY A 212 -10.05 -0.72 -1.30
C GLY A 212 -11.08 -0.51 -2.39
N ALA A 213 -12.35 -0.28 -2.00
CA ALA A 213 -13.44 -0.04 -2.95
C ALA A 213 -13.23 1.25 -3.78
N ILE A 214 -12.80 2.35 -3.15
CA ILE A 214 -12.53 3.60 -3.88
C ILE A 214 -11.26 3.51 -4.75
N ALA A 215 -10.25 2.73 -4.34
CA ALA A 215 -9.10 2.44 -5.21
C ALA A 215 -9.55 1.68 -6.47
N ARG A 216 -10.41 0.67 -6.31
CA ARG A 216 -11.01 -0.06 -7.43
C ARG A 216 -11.81 0.88 -8.34
N PHE A 217 -12.65 1.73 -7.78
CA PHE A 217 -13.42 2.73 -8.53
C PHE A 217 -12.50 3.65 -9.34
N ALA A 218 -11.45 4.20 -8.70
CA ALA A 218 -10.48 5.06 -9.37
C ALA A 218 -9.78 4.37 -10.55
N ILE A 219 -9.45 3.09 -10.42
CA ILE A 219 -8.85 2.27 -11.48
C ILE A 219 -9.84 2.05 -12.64
N GLN A 220 -11.07 1.62 -12.35
CA GLN A 220 -12.08 1.33 -13.37
C GLN A 220 -12.49 2.58 -14.17
N GLU A 221 -12.59 3.72 -13.49
CA GLU A 221 -12.92 5.00 -14.10
C GLU A 221 -11.69 5.71 -14.72
N LYS A 222 -10.48 5.13 -14.61
CA LYS A 222 -9.22 5.73 -15.12
C LYS A 222 -9.02 7.16 -14.63
N LEU A 223 -9.22 7.41 -13.33
CA LEU A 223 -9.23 8.77 -12.79
C LEU A 223 -7.86 9.42 -12.85
N SER A 224 -7.79 10.63 -13.40
CA SER A 224 -6.56 11.43 -13.49
C SER A 224 -6.86 12.93 -13.31
N GLY A 225 -5.91 13.64 -12.69
CA GLY A 225 -5.97 15.08 -12.51
C GLY A 225 -7.23 15.58 -11.78
N GLU A 226 -7.56 16.86 -11.96
CA GLU A 226 -8.70 17.51 -11.29
C GLU A 226 -10.06 16.92 -11.71
N GLU A 227 -10.22 16.47 -12.95
CA GLU A 227 -11.46 15.83 -13.39
C GLU A 227 -11.66 14.48 -12.68
N GLY A 228 -10.56 13.73 -12.43
CA GLY A 228 -10.59 12.53 -11.63
C GLY A 228 -11.02 12.82 -10.18
N VAL A 229 -10.53 13.91 -9.59
CA VAL A 229 -10.95 14.35 -8.24
C VAL A 229 -12.45 14.66 -8.19
N LYS A 230 -12.97 15.39 -9.16
CA LYS A 230 -14.41 15.66 -9.27
C LYS A 230 -15.22 14.36 -9.42
N LYS A 231 -14.74 13.44 -10.24
CA LYS A 231 -15.42 12.15 -10.45
C LYS A 231 -15.44 11.29 -9.19
N LEU A 232 -14.42 11.38 -8.30
CA LEU A 232 -14.43 10.71 -7.00
C LEU A 232 -15.67 11.07 -6.16
N MET A 233 -16.24 12.27 -6.28
CA MET A 233 -17.44 12.67 -5.54
C MET A 233 -18.67 11.80 -5.90
N SER A 234 -18.66 11.13 -7.06
CA SER A 234 -19.73 10.20 -7.45
C SER A 234 -19.55 8.78 -6.90
N PHE A 235 -18.48 8.51 -6.12
CA PHE A 235 -18.29 7.21 -5.47
C PHE A 235 -19.44 6.91 -4.51
N ASN A 236 -20.07 5.75 -4.66
CA ASN A 236 -21.25 5.33 -3.87
C ASN A 236 -21.20 3.84 -3.44
N ASN A 237 -20.04 3.19 -3.53
CA ASN A 237 -19.92 1.80 -3.11
C ASN A 237 -19.98 1.65 -1.58
N LEU A 238 -20.49 0.52 -1.10
CA LEU A 238 -20.64 0.22 0.32
C LEU A 238 -21.55 1.23 1.06
N ASP A 239 -22.50 1.84 0.35
CA ASP A 239 -23.40 2.88 0.83
C ASP A 239 -22.70 4.18 1.30
N TYR A 240 -21.42 4.36 0.98
CA TYR A 240 -20.74 5.62 1.23
C TYR A 240 -21.05 6.66 0.15
N HIS A 241 -21.37 7.87 0.57
CA HIS A 241 -21.60 9.01 -0.30
C HIS A 241 -20.70 10.18 0.10
N TYR A 242 -20.29 10.96 -0.87
CA TYR A 242 -19.50 12.17 -0.63
C TYR A 242 -20.29 13.15 0.24
N ASN A 243 -19.66 13.62 1.31
CA ASN A 243 -20.25 14.57 2.24
C ASN A 243 -19.58 15.94 2.09
N THR A 244 -20.27 16.86 1.43
CA THR A 244 -19.74 18.19 1.14
C THR A 244 -19.49 19.02 2.41
N GLU A 245 -20.34 18.89 3.43
CA GLU A 245 -20.22 19.68 4.66
C GLU A 245 -19.01 19.31 5.52
N LEU A 246 -18.61 18.04 5.47
CA LEU A 246 -17.47 17.51 6.22
C LEU A 246 -16.17 17.49 5.44
N SER A 247 -16.22 17.80 4.14
CA SER A 247 -15.05 17.74 3.25
C SER A 247 -14.34 19.08 3.19
N GLU A 248 -13.03 18.98 3.01
CA GLU A 248 -12.11 20.09 2.79
C GLU A 248 -11.35 19.87 1.46
N PRO A 249 -10.68 20.89 0.88
CA PRO A 249 -10.03 20.77 -0.43
C PRO A 249 -9.06 19.59 -0.59
N ASN A 250 -8.41 19.19 0.50
CA ASN A 250 -7.44 18.09 0.51
C ASN A 250 -7.89 16.90 1.40
N ASN A 251 -9.14 16.91 1.88
CA ASN A 251 -9.70 15.81 2.66
C ASN A 251 -11.15 15.56 2.24
N MET A 252 -11.34 14.60 1.36
CA MET A 252 -12.66 14.17 0.90
C MET A 252 -13.28 13.23 1.93
N VAL A 253 -14.39 13.60 2.51
CA VAL A 253 -15.11 12.81 3.50
C VAL A 253 -16.29 12.10 2.84
N PHE A 254 -16.34 10.78 3.04
CA PHE A 254 -17.46 9.94 2.62
C PHE A 254 -18.16 9.39 3.86
N THR A 255 -19.49 9.47 3.87
CA THR A 255 -20.30 9.04 5.01
C THR A 255 -21.33 8.01 4.59
N ARG A 256 -21.70 7.14 5.53
CA ARG A 256 -22.85 6.25 5.41
C ARG A 256 -23.58 6.10 6.73
N SER A 257 -24.87 5.76 6.70
CA SER A 257 -25.63 5.43 7.91
C SER A 257 -25.34 3.98 8.33
N LEU A 258 -25.19 3.76 9.65
CA LEU A 258 -25.11 2.42 10.24
C LEU A 258 -26.49 1.77 10.44
N ASN A 259 -27.57 2.54 10.28
CA ASN A 259 -28.95 2.13 10.60
C ASN A 259 -29.69 1.55 9.38
N LYS A 260 -29.02 0.67 8.63
CA LYS A 260 -29.70 -0.17 7.62
C LYS A 260 -29.49 -1.63 7.89
#